data_c700ecf4926e984e9a57b11ee3c86604
#
_entry.id   c700ecf4926e984e9a57b11ee3c86604
#
_cell.length_a   1.000
_cell.length_b   1.000
_cell.length_c   1.000
_cell.angle_alpha   90.00
_cell.angle_beta   90.00
_cell.angle_gamma   90.00
#
_symmetry.space_group_name_H-M   'P 1'
#
loop_
_entity.id
_entity.type
_entity.pdbx_description
1 polymer ?
#
loop_
_entity_poly.entity_id
_entity_poly.type
_entity_poly.pdbx_seq_one_letter_code
_entity_poly.pdbx_strand_id
1 'polypeptide(L)'
;MTPAHSRPGPEAPRRSDARRNRERLVDAARAVFTESGPEASLNEIAQRAGVGPGTLYRNFPNRQTLLAAVLRDRIDTLCGHAERLLTADSPDRALAEWLRAFLEHARVNQGLGGSLLLDEPETLGLDCHRRIEDAAAALLVRAQRSGTARGDLAPDDLVQLVVGIALATVRVEDAAQPGRLLELALDAVHAAPRPA
;
A
#
# COMPACT_ATOMS: atom_id res chain seq x y z
N MET A 1 -4.66 0.55 -64.22
CA MET A 1 -4.83 1.35 -63.01
C MET A 1 -5.08 0.38 -61.87
N THR A 2 -4.02 0.10 -61.10
CA THR A 2 -4.07 -0.83 -59.97
C THR A 2 -4.20 0.00 -58.67
N PRO A 3 -5.17 -0.27 -57.79
CA PRO A 3 -5.26 0.50 -56.55
C PRO A 3 -4.19 0.06 -55.54
N ALA A 4 -3.50 1.04 -54.99
CA ALA A 4 -2.50 0.87 -53.94
C ALA A 4 -3.19 0.41 -52.64
N HIS A 5 -2.74 -0.74 -52.15
CA HIS A 5 -3.10 -1.23 -50.79
C HIS A 5 -2.30 -0.44 -49.75
N SER A 6 -2.98 0.47 -49.03
CA SER A 6 -2.45 1.09 -47.82
C SER A 6 -2.38 0.04 -46.71
N ARG A 7 -1.18 -0.29 -46.26
CA ARG A 7 -0.94 -1.10 -45.05
C ARG A 7 -1.29 -0.27 -43.79
N PRO A 8 -2.10 -0.76 -42.86
CA PRO A 8 -2.27 -0.10 -41.56
C PRO A 8 -0.97 -0.27 -40.76
N GLY A 9 -0.45 0.84 -40.26
CA GLY A 9 0.76 0.88 -39.45
C GLY A 9 0.54 0.27 -38.03
N PRO A 10 1.60 -0.25 -37.37
CA PRO A 10 1.52 -0.92 -36.10
C PRO A 10 1.50 0.09 -34.94
N GLU A 11 0.33 0.53 -34.47
CA GLU A 11 0.23 1.52 -33.38
C GLU A 11 -0.24 0.95 -32.02
N ALA A 12 -0.67 -0.29 -31.93
CA ALA A 12 -1.14 -0.90 -30.69
C ALA A 12 -0.07 -1.51 -29.75
N PRO A 13 1.10 -2.01 -30.20
CA PRO A 13 2.08 -2.69 -29.32
C PRO A 13 2.79 -1.76 -28.33
N ARG A 14 3.09 -0.52 -28.70
CA ARG A 14 3.95 0.38 -27.93
C ARG A 14 3.36 0.85 -26.58
N ARG A 15 2.06 1.08 -26.49
CA ARG A 15 1.41 1.54 -25.24
C ARG A 15 1.29 0.42 -24.20
N SER A 16 0.98 -0.80 -24.65
CA SER A 16 0.90 -1.98 -23.79
C SER A 16 2.28 -2.39 -23.23
N ASP A 17 3.33 -2.25 -24.05
CA ASP A 17 4.70 -2.57 -23.63
C ASP A 17 5.25 -1.53 -22.63
N ALA A 18 4.95 -0.24 -22.83
CA ALA A 18 5.32 0.82 -21.91
C ALA A 18 4.65 0.62 -20.54
N ARG A 19 3.36 0.26 -20.51
CA ARG A 19 2.65 -0.03 -19.27
C ARG A 19 3.23 -1.26 -18.57
N ARG A 20 3.45 -2.37 -19.27
CA ARG A 20 4.10 -3.57 -18.72
C ARG A 20 5.49 -3.29 -18.18
N ASN A 21 6.29 -2.49 -18.87
CA ASN A 21 7.62 -2.12 -18.38
C ASN A 21 7.53 -1.26 -17.10
N ARG A 22 6.55 -0.35 -17.01
CA ARG A 22 6.31 0.44 -15.81
C ARG A 22 5.91 -0.44 -14.63
N GLU A 23 4.98 -1.38 -14.81
CA GLU A 23 4.55 -2.36 -13.81
C GLU A 23 5.73 -3.19 -13.31
N ARG A 24 6.53 -3.76 -14.22
CA ARG A 24 7.75 -4.53 -13.86
C ARG A 24 8.77 -3.71 -13.08
N LEU A 25 8.94 -2.43 -13.41
CA LEU A 25 9.83 -1.53 -12.68
C LEU A 25 9.32 -1.27 -11.26
N VAL A 26 8.01 -1.07 -11.06
CA VAL A 26 7.41 -0.88 -9.72
C VAL A 26 7.53 -2.16 -8.89
N ASP A 27 7.27 -3.33 -9.47
CA ASP A 27 7.41 -4.63 -8.78
C ASP A 27 8.85 -4.89 -8.36
N ALA A 28 9.82 -4.67 -9.25
CA ALA A 28 11.24 -4.81 -8.95
C ALA A 28 11.70 -3.80 -7.88
N ALA A 29 11.25 -2.54 -7.98
CA ALA A 29 11.56 -1.50 -7.01
C ALA A 29 10.99 -1.83 -5.63
N ARG A 30 9.76 -2.35 -5.54
CA ARG A 30 9.14 -2.80 -4.30
C ARG A 30 10.00 -3.84 -3.59
N ALA A 31 10.47 -4.86 -4.32
CA ALA A 31 11.32 -5.90 -3.77
C ALA A 31 12.68 -5.35 -3.31
N VAL A 32 13.37 -4.60 -4.18
CA VAL A 32 14.72 -4.06 -3.89
C VAL A 32 14.67 -3.05 -2.74
N PHE A 33 13.69 -2.17 -2.68
CA PHE A 33 13.55 -1.22 -1.57
C PHE A 33 13.21 -1.91 -0.24
N THR A 34 12.49 -3.03 -0.28
CA THR A 34 12.22 -3.82 0.94
C THR A 34 13.49 -4.53 1.44
N GLU A 35 14.33 -5.02 0.54
CA GLU A 35 15.57 -5.75 0.85
C GLU A 35 16.71 -4.82 1.27
N SER A 36 16.88 -3.69 0.57
CA SER A 36 18.07 -2.82 0.64
C SER A 36 17.77 -1.37 1.08
N GLY A 37 16.51 -1.05 1.37
CA GLY A 37 16.09 0.28 1.80
C GLY A 37 15.91 1.28 0.65
N PRO A 38 15.50 2.54 0.98
CA PRO A 38 15.13 3.55 -0.02
C PRO A 38 16.30 4.04 -0.88
N GLU A 39 17.53 3.86 -0.41
CA GLU A 39 18.76 4.26 -1.11
C GLU A 39 19.32 3.18 -2.06
N ALA A 40 18.61 2.06 -2.23
CA ALA A 40 18.99 1.00 -3.15
C ALA A 40 19.24 1.48 -4.58
N SER A 41 20.10 0.77 -5.31
CA SER A 41 20.55 1.17 -6.65
C SER A 41 19.42 1.11 -7.68
N LEU A 42 19.17 2.22 -8.39
CA LEU A 42 18.24 2.25 -9.52
C LEU A 42 18.68 1.34 -10.68
N ASN A 43 19.99 1.12 -10.84
CA ASN A 43 20.52 0.19 -11.84
C ASN A 43 20.19 -1.26 -11.49
N GLU A 44 20.25 -1.63 -10.21
CA GLU A 44 19.81 -2.94 -9.72
C GLU A 44 18.31 -3.16 -9.98
N ILE A 45 17.49 -2.14 -9.72
CA ILE A 45 16.05 -2.19 -10.01
C ILE A 45 15.80 -2.39 -11.51
N ALA A 46 16.50 -1.67 -12.39
CA ALA A 46 16.38 -1.83 -13.83
C ALA A 46 16.77 -3.25 -14.29
N GLN A 47 17.87 -3.77 -13.74
CA GLN A 47 18.34 -5.13 -14.02
C GLN A 47 17.33 -6.18 -13.56
N ARG A 48 16.80 -6.06 -12.34
CA ARG A 48 15.78 -6.99 -11.78
C ARG A 48 14.46 -6.92 -12.54
N ALA A 49 14.09 -5.74 -13.05
CA ALA A 49 12.93 -5.56 -13.93
C ALA A 49 13.17 -6.09 -15.36
N GLY A 50 14.40 -6.46 -15.72
CA GLY A 50 14.78 -6.90 -17.08
C GLY A 50 14.65 -5.79 -18.11
N VAL A 51 14.94 -4.53 -17.73
CA VAL A 51 14.94 -3.38 -18.65
C VAL A 51 16.26 -2.63 -18.58
N GLY A 52 16.58 -1.88 -19.63
CA GLY A 52 17.77 -1.03 -19.61
C GLY A 52 17.57 0.23 -18.74
N PRO A 53 18.68 0.83 -18.21
CA PRO A 53 18.63 2.06 -17.40
C PRO A 53 17.88 3.21 -18.11
N GLY A 54 18.07 3.39 -19.41
CA GLY A 54 17.36 4.40 -20.19
C GLY A 54 15.84 4.22 -20.21
N THR A 55 15.34 2.97 -20.08
CA THR A 55 13.92 2.69 -19.96
C THR A 55 13.42 3.05 -18.56
N LEU A 56 14.21 2.78 -17.50
CA LEU A 56 13.88 3.20 -16.15
C LEU A 56 13.73 4.73 -16.08
N TYR A 57 14.74 5.49 -16.50
CA TYR A 57 14.69 6.95 -16.42
C TYR A 57 13.62 7.61 -17.28
N ARG A 58 13.21 6.99 -18.38
CA ARG A 58 12.06 7.45 -19.18
C ARG A 58 10.73 7.26 -18.45
N ASN A 59 10.59 6.21 -17.61
CA ASN A 59 9.39 5.95 -16.84
C ASN A 59 9.38 6.71 -15.50
N PHE A 60 10.55 6.83 -14.87
CA PHE A 60 10.76 7.44 -13.56
C PHE A 60 12.02 8.33 -13.61
N PRO A 61 11.85 9.64 -13.84
CA PRO A 61 12.97 10.57 -14.04
C PRO A 61 13.93 10.64 -12.84
N ASN A 62 13.44 10.34 -11.64
CA ASN A 62 14.23 10.33 -10.42
C ASN A 62 13.74 9.24 -9.45
N ARG A 63 14.50 9.02 -8.36
CA ARG A 63 14.19 8.07 -7.29
C ARG A 63 12.84 8.35 -6.64
N GLN A 64 12.52 9.62 -6.37
CA GLN A 64 11.30 10.02 -5.68
C GLN A 64 10.04 9.63 -6.48
N THR A 65 10.05 9.83 -7.81
CA THR A 65 8.93 9.41 -8.66
C THR A 65 8.72 7.89 -8.68
N LEU A 66 9.81 7.11 -8.56
CA LEU A 66 9.71 5.66 -8.45
C LEU A 66 9.20 5.24 -7.06
N LEU A 67 9.73 5.83 -5.98
CA LEU A 67 9.23 5.60 -4.62
C LEU A 67 7.76 5.95 -4.47
N ALA A 68 7.32 7.09 -5.00
CA ALA A 68 5.92 7.49 -5.02
C ALA A 68 5.02 6.47 -5.76
N ALA A 69 5.52 5.91 -6.88
CA ALA A 69 4.79 4.88 -7.60
C ALA A 69 4.69 3.56 -6.80
N VAL A 70 5.76 3.17 -6.11
CA VAL A 70 5.76 1.99 -5.20
C VAL A 70 4.79 2.19 -4.04
N LEU A 71 4.74 3.39 -3.46
CA LEU A 71 3.79 3.69 -2.38
C LEU A 71 2.34 3.61 -2.86
N ARG A 72 2.02 4.20 -4.00
CA ARG A 72 0.68 4.10 -4.59
C ARG A 72 0.26 2.66 -4.82
N ASP A 73 1.11 1.86 -5.43
CA ASP A 73 0.86 0.46 -5.71
C ASP A 73 0.61 -0.36 -4.43
N ARG A 74 1.34 -0.06 -3.34
CA ARG A 74 1.09 -0.68 -2.03
C ARG A 74 -0.25 -0.28 -1.44
N ILE A 75 -0.65 0.98 -1.58
CA ILE A 75 -1.96 1.46 -1.12
C ILE A 75 -3.08 0.85 -1.97
N ASP A 76 -2.90 0.80 -3.28
CA ASP A 76 -3.85 0.13 -4.18
C ASP A 76 -4.04 -1.34 -3.79
N THR A 77 -2.96 -2.04 -3.45
CA THR A 77 -2.99 -3.42 -2.97
C THR A 77 -3.74 -3.55 -1.64
N LEU A 78 -3.47 -2.65 -0.67
CA LEU A 78 -4.10 -2.64 0.65
C LEU A 78 -5.61 -2.32 0.56
N CYS A 79 -5.99 -1.33 -0.24
CA CYS A 79 -7.40 -0.97 -0.47
C CYS A 79 -8.15 -2.08 -1.23
N GLY A 80 -7.54 -2.64 -2.28
CA GLY A 80 -8.11 -3.79 -2.99
C GLY A 80 -8.25 -5.04 -2.11
N HIS A 81 -7.38 -5.20 -1.09
CA HIS A 81 -7.56 -6.23 -0.06
C HIS A 81 -8.81 -5.97 0.79
N ALA A 82 -9.04 -4.73 1.23
CA ALA A 82 -10.25 -4.36 1.95
C ALA A 82 -11.53 -4.67 1.13
N GLU A 83 -11.55 -4.30 -0.15
CA GLU A 83 -12.68 -4.57 -1.04
C GLU A 83 -13.03 -6.07 -1.11
N ARG A 84 -12.03 -6.95 -1.21
CA ARG A 84 -12.25 -8.41 -1.18
C ARG A 84 -12.79 -8.88 0.17
N LEU A 85 -12.27 -8.34 1.27
CA LEU A 85 -12.69 -8.69 2.63
C LEU A 85 -14.12 -8.21 2.97
N LEU A 86 -14.64 -7.20 2.27
CA LEU A 86 -16.04 -6.77 2.44
C LEU A 86 -17.05 -7.86 2.05
N THR A 87 -16.67 -8.88 1.29
CA THR A 87 -17.52 -10.01 0.92
C THR A 87 -17.27 -11.27 1.77
N ALA A 88 -16.32 -11.24 2.71
CA ALA A 88 -16.00 -12.38 3.58
C ALA A 88 -17.14 -12.68 4.58
N ASP A 89 -17.32 -13.93 4.97
CA ASP A 89 -18.42 -14.37 5.85
C ASP A 89 -18.32 -13.80 7.28
N SER A 90 -17.10 -13.57 7.78
CA SER A 90 -16.81 -13.15 9.15
C SER A 90 -16.29 -11.69 9.19
N PRO A 91 -17.15 -10.71 9.52
CA PRO A 91 -16.78 -9.31 9.53
C PRO A 91 -15.65 -8.94 10.52
N ASP A 92 -15.62 -9.58 11.68
CA ASP A 92 -14.58 -9.43 12.70
C ASP A 92 -13.22 -9.91 12.19
N ARG A 93 -13.18 -11.10 11.59
CA ARG A 93 -11.95 -11.65 11.00
C ARG A 93 -11.48 -10.82 9.82
N ALA A 94 -12.40 -10.33 8.99
CA ALA A 94 -12.08 -9.47 7.86
C ALA A 94 -11.42 -8.16 8.32
N LEU A 95 -11.97 -7.50 9.35
CA LEU A 95 -11.38 -6.31 9.94
C LEU A 95 -10.00 -6.60 10.53
N ALA A 96 -9.87 -7.67 11.32
CA ALA A 96 -8.60 -8.05 11.94
C ALA A 96 -7.52 -8.40 10.90
N GLU A 97 -7.88 -9.14 9.85
CA GLU A 97 -6.97 -9.49 8.75
C GLU A 97 -6.46 -8.24 8.03
N TRP A 98 -7.36 -7.31 7.74
CA TRP A 98 -6.97 -6.05 7.09
C TRP A 98 -6.09 -5.18 7.99
N LEU A 99 -6.37 -5.07 9.29
CA LEU A 99 -5.54 -4.31 10.23
C LEU A 99 -4.14 -4.90 10.38
N ARG A 100 -4.00 -6.23 10.32
CA ARG A 100 -2.67 -6.88 10.26
C ARG A 100 -1.91 -6.51 8.98
N ALA A 101 -2.58 -6.55 7.83
CA ALA A 101 -2.00 -6.14 6.56
C ALA A 101 -1.63 -4.64 6.57
N PHE A 102 -2.45 -3.80 7.18
CA PHE A 102 -2.17 -2.39 7.33
C PHE A 102 -0.98 -2.12 8.27
N LEU A 103 -0.81 -2.88 9.36
CA LEU A 103 0.37 -2.78 10.22
C LEU A 103 1.65 -3.09 9.45
N GLU A 104 1.68 -4.16 8.66
CA GLU A 104 2.83 -4.48 7.81
C GLU A 104 3.09 -3.38 6.77
N HIS A 105 2.04 -2.84 6.14
CA HIS A 105 2.14 -1.72 5.23
C HIS A 105 2.77 -0.49 5.92
N ALA A 106 2.28 -0.12 7.11
CA ALA A 106 2.77 1.02 7.86
C ALA A 106 4.24 0.87 8.27
N ARG A 107 4.64 -0.31 8.74
CA ARG A 107 6.03 -0.61 9.13
C ARG A 107 7.01 -0.51 7.97
N VAL A 108 6.67 -1.09 6.82
CA VAL A 108 7.55 -1.03 5.64
C VAL A 108 7.64 0.40 5.10
N ASN A 109 6.54 1.14 5.09
CA ASN A 109 6.52 2.51 4.60
C ASN A 109 7.29 3.49 5.49
N GLN A 110 7.42 3.21 6.78
CA GLN A 110 8.29 4.03 7.65
C GLN A 110 9.76 3.94 7.24
N GLY A 111 10.23 2.78 6.80
CA GLY A 111 11.56 2.64 6.22
C GLY A 111 11.73 3.38 4.89
N LEU A 112 10.65 3.53 4.13
CA LEU A 112 10.66 4.18 2.81
C LEU A 112 10.24 5.67 2.88
N GLY A 113 9.39 6.03 3.83
CA GLY A 113 8.64 7.29 3.86
C GLY A 113 9.32 8.44 4.58
N GLY A 114 10.35 8.18 5.38
CA GLY A 114 11.10 9.26 6.05
C GLY A 114 11.75 10.24 5.07
N SER A 115 12.04 9.79 3.84
CA SER A 115 12.58 10.62 2.77
C SER A 115 11.51 11.22 1.82
N LEU A 116 10.29 10.68 1.79
CA LEU A 116 9.24 11.17 0.89
C LEU A 116 8.31 12.21 1.54
N LEU A 117 8.15 12.18 2.87
CA LEU A 117 7.30 13.14 3.59
C LEU A 117 7.90 14.56 3.60
N LEU A 118 9.17 14.72 3.23
CA LEU A 118 9.85 16.01 3.24
C LEU A 118 9.81 16.74 1.88
N ASP A 119 9.54 16.04 0.76
CA ASP A 119 9.74 16.60 -0.59
C ASP A 119 8.55 16.43 -1.56
N GLU A 120 7.46 15.75 -1.19
CA GLU A 120 6.32 15.54 -2.10
C GLU A 120 5.13 16.44 -1.79
N PRO A 121 4.35 16.84 -2.83
CA PRO A 121 3.21 17.73 -2.64
C PRO A 121 2.18 17.11 -1.66
N GLU A 122 1.69 17.93 -0.76
CA GLU A 122 0.64 17.64 0.23
C GLU A 122 -0.53 16.80 -0.33
N THR A 123 -0.78 16.88 -1.64
CA THR A 123 -1.87 16.18 -2.33
C THR A 123 -1.70 14.65 -2.37
N LEU A 124 -0.48 14.11 -2.52
CA LEU A 124 -0.28 12.66 -2.59
C LEU A 124 -0.51 12.00 -1.22
N GLY A 125 0.02 12.61 -0.16
CA GLY A 125 -0.12 12.13 1.21
C GLY A 125 -1.58 12.16 1.68
N LEU A 126 -2.31 13.25 1.41
CA LEU A 126 -3.73 13.40 1.77
C LEU A 126 -4.63 12.40 1.06
N ASP A 127 -4.39 12.14 -0.24
CA ASP A 127 -5.20 11.17 -1.00
C ASP A 127 -4.96 9.73 -0.52
N CYS A 128 -3.72 9.39 -0.22
CA CYS A 128 -3.34 8.09 0.33
C CYS A 128 -3.94 7.84 1.72
N HIS A 129 -3.89 8.83 2.60
CA HIS A 129 -4.44 8.74 3.96
C HIS A 129 -5.95 8.53 3.92
N ARG A 130 -6.67 9.35 3.16
CA ARG A 130 -8.13 9.23 3.01
C ARG A 130 -8.55 7.86 2.47
N ARG A 131 -7.84 7.31 1.49
CA ARG A 131 -8.14 5.98 0.95
C ARG A 131 -7.99 4.87 1.99
N ILE A 132 -6.99 4.97 2.86
CA ILE A 132 -6.81 4.02 3.98
C ILE A 132 -7.93 4.17 4.99
N GLU A 133 -8.32 5.41 5.34
CA GLU A 133 -9.44 5.69 6.24
C GLU A 133 -10.76 5.15 5.67
N ASP A 134 -11.05 5.38 4.38
CA ASP A 134 -12.25 4.87 3.71
C ASP A 134 -12.31 3.34 3.77
N ALA A 135 -11.19 2.65 3.55
CA ALA A 135 -11.09 1.20 3.65
C ALA A 135 -11.33 0.71 5.09
N ALA A 136 -10.72 1.36 6.09
CA ALA A 136 -10.94 1.08 7.50
C ALA A 136 -12.41 1.29 7.89
N ALA A 137 -13.01 2.40 7.45
CA ALA A 137 -14.40 2.74 7.72
C ALA A 137 -15.36 1.69 7.18
N ALA A 138 -15.17 1.23 5.94
CA ALA A 138 -16.04 0.23 5.32
C ALA A 138 -16.03 -1.10 6.10
N LEU A 139 -14.86 -1.58 6.51
CA LEU A 139 -14.70 -2.82 7.28
C LEU A 139 -15.22 -2.67 8.72
N LEU A 140 -14.90 -1.55 9.38
CA LEU A 140 -15.37 -1.27 10.76
C LEU A 140 -16.89 -1.19 10.82
N VAL A 141 -17.53 -0.41 9.95
CA VAL A 141 -19.00 -0.28 9.90
C VAL A 141 -19.67 -1.65 9.70
N ARG A 142 -19.09 -2.51 8.87
CA ARG A 142 -19.60 -3.86 8.67
C ARG A 142 -19.49 -4.71 9.95
N ALA A 143 -18.37 -4.65 10.67
CA ALA A 143 -18.17 -5.36 11.93
C ALA A 143 -19.09 -4.80 13.04
N GLN A 144 -19.28 -3.49 13.11
CA GLN A 144 -20.22 -2.85 14.04
C GLN A 144 -21.65 -3.26 13.78
N ARG A 145 -22.10 -3.28 12.51
CA ARG A 145 -23.47 -3.73 12.13
C ARG A 145 -23.73 -5.20 12.45
N SER A 146 -22.71 -6.04 12.42
CA SER A 146 -22.82 -7.45 12.82
C SER A 146 -22.71 -7.66 14.33
N GLY A 147 -22.49 -6.60 15.12
CA GLY A 147 -22.29 -6.67 16.57
C GLY A 147 -20.96 -7.27 17.01
N THR A 148 -20.01 -7.44 16.09
CA THR A 148 -18.70 -8.05 16.38
C THR A 148 -17.61 -7.02 16.70
N ALA A 149 -17.87 -5.73 16.47
CA ALA A 149 -17.03 -4.63 16.92
C ALA A 149 -17.84 -3.62 17.73
N ARG A 150 -17.21 -2.98 18.70
CA ARG A 150 -17.84 -1.95 19.53
C ARG A 150 -18.27 -0.73 18.69
N GLY A 151 -19.44 -0.17 18.98
CA GLY A 151 -20.07 0.87 18.17
C GLY A 151 -19.55 2.28 18.39
N ASP A 152 -18.70 2.50 19.41
CA ASP A 152 -18.15 3.81 19.78
C ASP A 152 -16.78 4.11 19.16
N LEU A 153 -16.24 3.21 18.35
CA LEU A 153 -14.98 3.42 17.63
C LEU A 153 -15.19 4.20 16.32
N ALA A 154 -14.31 5.17 16.08
CA ALA A 154 -14.18 5.81 14.79
C ALA A 154 -13.10 5.11 13.91
N PRO A 155 -13.22 5.16 12.56
CA PRO A 155 -12.21 4.62 11.68
C PRO A 155 -10.81 5.21 11.90
N ASP A 156 -10.74 6.51 12.18
CA ASP A 156 -9.51 7.24 12.48
C ASP A 156 -8.80 6.69 13.72
N ASP A 157 -9.54 6.29 14.76
CA ASP A 157 -8.98 5.66 15.96
C ASP A 157 -8.17 4.40 15.62
N LEU A 158 -8.70 3.56 14.70
CA LEU A 158 -8.03 2.35 14.26
C LEU A 158 -6.79 2.65 13.42
N VAL A 159 -6.89 3.63 12.51
CA VAL A 159 -5.77 4.04 11.66
C VAL A 159 -4.64 4.60 12.52
N GLN A 160 -4.95 5.50 13.46
CA GLN A 160 -3.96 6.10 14.36
C GLN A 160 -3.34 5.06 15.31
N LEU A 161 -4.14 4.12 15.82
CA LEU A 161 -3.65 3.04 16.68
C LEU A 161 -2.61 2.16 15.93
N VAL A 162 -2.91 1.73 14.72
CA VAL A 162 -1.99 0.90 13.93
C VAL A 162 -0.72 1.67 13.56
N VAL A 163 -0.86 2.94 13.14
CA VAL A 163 0.29 3.82 12.88
C VAL A 163 1.11 4.03 14.13
N GLY A 164 0.47 4.24 15.30
CA GLY A 164 1.14 4.37 16.59
C GLY A 164 1.95 3.11 16.97
N ILE A 165 1.38 1.92 16.77
CA ILE A 165 2.08 0.64 16.98
C ILE A 165 3.30 0.54 16.05
N ALA A 166 3.10 0.84 14.77
CA ALA A 166 4.18 0.79 13.78
C ALA A 166 5.33 1.74 14.17
N LEU A 167 5.03 3.00 14.55
CA LEU A 167 6.01 4.01 14.97
C LEU A 167 6.74 3.60 16.26
N ALA A 168 6.02 3.15 17.27
CA ALA A 168 6.60 2.76 18.55
C ALA A 168 7.54 1.55 18.44
N THR A 169 7.36 0.73 17.40
CA THR A 169 8.10 -0.53 17.25
C THR A 169 9.17 -0.51 16.14
N VAL A 170 9.50 0.65 15.57
CA VAL A 170 10.52 0.80 14.50
C VAL A 170 11.89 0.26 14.90
N ARG A 171 12.29 0.47 16.16
CA ARG A 171 13.64 0.13 16.67
C ARG A 171 13.65 -1.09 17.58
N VAL A 172 12.57 -1.85 17.60
CA VAL A 172 12.44 -3.01 18.47
C VAL A 172 13.09 -4.23 17.83
N GLU A 173 13.94 -4.93 18.59
CA GLU A 173 14.61 -6.15 18.13
C GLU A 173 13.65 -7.34 18.01
N ASP A 174 12.61 -7.37 18.85
CA ASP A 174 11.58 -8.40 18.80
C ASP A 174 10.59 -8.19 17.67
N ALA A 175 10.82 -8.88 16.55
CA ALA A 175 9.98 -8.80 15.35
C ALA A 175 8.52 -9.19 15.57
N ALA A 176 8.19 -9.94 16.64
CA ALA A 176 6.84 -10.36 16.96
C ALA A 176 6.07 -9.32 17.80
N GLN A 177 6.74 -8.35 18.42
CA GLN A 177 6.10 -7.38 19.32
C GLN A 177 5.02 -6.53 18.64
N PRO A 178 5.20 -5.99 17.42
CA PRO A 178 4.14 -5.22 16.75
C PRO A 178 2.86 -6.01 16.57
N GLY A 179 2.97 -7.29 16.19
CA GLY A 179 1.82 -8.19 16.06
C GLY A 179 1.11 -8.41 17.40
N ARG A 180 1.86 -8.66 18.49
CA ARG A 180 1.25 -8.84 19.82
C ARG A 180 0.52 -7.59 20.31
N LEU A 181 1.08 -6.39 20.05
CA LEU A 181 0.41 -5.14 20.40
C LEU A 181 -0.88 -4.95 19.59
N LEU A 182 -0.88 -5.32 18.32
CA LEU A 182 -2.08 -5.28 17.50
C LEU A 182 -3.14 -6.29 18.01
N GLU A 183 -2.77 -7.51 18.41
CA GLU A 183 -3.73 -8.47 18.96
C GLU A 183 -4.39 -7.94 20.24
N LEU A 184 -3.63 -7.32 21.15
CA LEU A 184 -4.20 -6.64 22.35
C LEU A 184 -5.18 -5.53 21.96
N ALA A 185 -4.88 -4.78 20.89
CA ALA A 185 -5.80 -3.75 20.40
C ALA A 185 -7.06 -4.36 19.77
N LEU A 186 -6.93 -5.48 19.05
CA LEU A 186 -8.06 -6.20 18.45
C LEU A 186 -8.99 -6.77 19.54
N ASP A 187 -8.45 -7.28 20.63
CA ASP A 187 -9.26 -7.71 21.78
C ASP A 187 -10.11 -6.55 22.34
N ALA A 188 -9.54 -5.33 22.39
CA ALA A 188 -10.27 -4.14 22.82
C ALA A 188 -11.32 -3.66 21.80
N VAL A 189 -11.10 -3.88 20.50
CA VAL A 189 -12.07 -3.58 19.43
C VAL A 189 -13.30 -4.47 19.54
N HIS A 190 -13.13 -5.74 19.91
CA HIS A 190 -14.21 -6.71 20.06
C HIS A 190 -14.92 -6.65 21.42
N ALA A 191 -14.32 -6.00 22.42
CA ALA A 191 -14.93 -5.86 23.74
C ALA A 191 -16.22 -5.02 23.71
N ALA A 192 -17.18 -5.35 24.54
CA ALA A 192 -18.36 -4.50 24.73
C ALA A 192 -17.95 -3.10 25.21
N PRO A 193 -18.64 -2.02 24.78
CA PRO A 193 -18.36 -0.67 25.28
C PRO A 193 -18.51 -0.64 26.80
N ARG A 194 -17.57 0.06 27.47
CA ARG A 194 -17.71 0.29 28.91
C ARG A 194 -18.94 1.18 29.16
N PRO A 195 -19.81 0.82 30.11
CA PRO A 195 -20.87 1.74 30.51
C PRO A 195 -20.24 3.04 31.03
N ALA A 196 -20.83 4.18 30.59
CA ALA A 196 -20.40 5.52 31.00
C ALA A 196 -20.62 5.75 32.49
#